data_4cdd82367fef2956a7314a8ce055341c
#
_entry.id   4cdd82367fef2956a7314a8ce055341c
#
_cell.length_a   1.000
_cell.length_b   1.000
_cell.length_c   1.000
_cell.angle_alpha   90.00
_cell.angle_beta   90.00
_cell.angle_gamma   90.00
#
_symmetry.space_group_name_H-M   'P 1'
#
loop_
_entity.id
_entity.type
_entity.pdbx_description
1 polymer ?
#
loop_
_entity_poly.entity_id
_entity_poly.type
_entity_poly.pdbx_seq_one_letter_code
_entity_poly.pdbx_strand_id
1 'polypeptide(L)'
;SNPSLECEHWRVAQDGELIDTYDKLNKVFACSECFFFEKFSNNMECEHSYFNTLNKALCQIHVNLELPFSNAWIAQVLHDKLPEKSIVQFSILNSLRVWNFYDLHPSIQCYSNVGAFGIDGGMSTLIGQSILQDNLCFMVIGDLAFYYDMNSIGIRHIKNNLRILLINNNGGIEFKYSKVDNQDMDRYIAAGNHFKNAQGWATTCGFKYVSAVNKEQFCEVVQDFIRPSSQPILLEVFVSDLDEADAYDTIVESNKPKTMKNLVKKALKGIIK
;
A
#
# COMPACT_ATOMS: atom_id res chain seq x y z
N SER A 1 -18.73 -7.71 -5.42
CA SER A 1 -19.58 -8.63 -4.63
C SER A 1 -19.66 -9.97 -5.33
N ASN A 2 -19.48 -11.07 -4.60
CA ASN A 2 -19.67 -12.41 -5.15
C ASN A 2 -21.13 -12.82 -4.90
N PRO A 3 -22.00 -12.83 -5.92
CA PRO A 3 -23.43 -13.10 -5.74
C PRO A 3 -23.76 -14.54 -5.35
N SER A 4 -22.76 -15.45 -5.34
CA SER A 4 -22.94 -16.87 -5.04
C SER A 4 -22.78 -17.24 -3.57
N LEU A 5 -22.39 -16.33 -2.68
CA LEU A 5 -22.28 -16.61 -1.26
C LEU A 5 -23.65 -16.43 -0.60
N GLU A 6 -24.29 -17.53 -0.22
CA GLU A 6 -25.41 -17.53 0.70
C GLU A 6 -24.88 -17.21 2.11
N CYS A 7 -24.91 -15.95 2.49
CA CYS A 7 -24.55 -15.49 3.83
C CYS A 7 -25.57 -14.49 4.34
N GLU A 8 -25.80 -14.48 5.65
CA GLU A 8 -26.52 -13.40 6.30
C GLU A 8 -25.59 -12.18 6.44
N HIS A 9 -26.08 -11.01 6.04
CA HIS A 9 -25.41 -9.74 6.23
C HIS A 9 -26.07 -8.96 7.35
N TRP A 10 -25.35 -8.73 8.43
CA TRP A 10 -25.80 -7.96 9.56
C TRP A 10 -25.02 -6.65 9.65
N ARG A 11 -25.72 -5.57 9.86
CA ARG A 11 -25.12 -4.27 10.16
C ARG A 11 -25.26 -3.95 11.63
N VAL A 12 -24.15 -3.63 12.28
CA VAL A 12 -24.12 -3.15 13.66
C VAL A 12 -23.61 -1.72 13.62
N ALA A 13 -24.45 -0.76 14.01
CA ALA A 13 -24.05 0.66 14.08
C ALA A 13 -25.06 1.43 14.96
N GLN A 14 -24.56 2.42 15.69
CA GLN A 14 -25.37 3.22 16.63
C GLN A 14 -26.49 4.00 15.92
N ASP A 15 -26.29 4.38 14.66
CA ASP A 15 -27.25 5.16 13.87
C ASP A 15 -28.50 4.34 13.49
N GLY A 16 -28.41 3.00 13.45
CA GLY A 16 -29.50 2.13 13.05
C GLY A 16 -29.93 2.26 11.58
N GLU A 17 -29.16 2.96 10.74
CA GLU A 17 -29.51 3.19 9.35
C GLU A 17 -29.48 1.89 8.51
N LEU A 18 -30.38 1.81 7.53
CA LEU A 18 -30.47 0.70 6.57
C LEU A 18 -29.51 0.92 5.40
N ILE A 19 -28.22 0.61 5.60
CA ILE A 19 -27.21 0.70 4.54
C ILE A 19 -26.89 -0.71 4.04
N ASP A 20 -27.37 -1.04 2.84
CA ASP A 20 -27.14 -2.35 2.22
C ASP A 20 -26.08 -2.27 1.10
N THR A 21 -24.83 -2.34 1.50
CA THR A 21 -23.67 -2.25 0.58
C THR A 21 -23.55 -3.45 -0.37
N TYR A 22 -24.14 -4.58 -0.02
CA TYR A 22 -23.95 -5.84 -0.75
C TYR A 22 -25.25 -6.46 -1.30
N ASP A 23 -26.36 -5.73 -1.23
CA ASP A 23 -27.70 -6.21 -1.59
C ASP A 23 -28.12 -7.51 -0.84
N LYS A 24 -27.71 -7.61 0.44
CA LYS A 24 -27.91 -8.82 1.27
C LYS A 24 -28.19 -8.52 2.74
N LEU A 25 -28.52 -7.28 3.06
CA LEU A 25 -28.77 -6.88 4.44
C LEU A 25 -30.01 -7.60 5.01
N ASN A 26 -29.79 -8.42 6.05
CA ASN A 26 -30.86 -9.16 6.70
C ASN A 26 -31.28 -8.52 8.03
N LYS A 27 -30.33 -7.98 8.78
CA LYS A 27 -30.55 -7.42 10.12
C LYS A 27 -29.73 -6.17 10.37
N VAL A 28 -30.30 -5.23 11.13
CA VAL A 28 -29.60 -4.05 11.65
C VAL A 28 -29.74 -4.04 13.17
N PHE A 29 -28.63 -3.86 13.86
CA PHE A 29 -28.55 -3.68 15.30
C PHE A 29 -28.15 -2.26 15.60
N ALA A 30 -29.09 -1.48 16.13
CA ALA A 30 -28.88 -0.07 16.52
C ALA A 30 -28.18 0.00 17.88
N CYS A 31 -26.90 -0.35 17.92
CA CYS A 31 -26.06 -0.31 19.11
C CYS A 31 -24.59 -0.16 18.73
N SER A 32 -23.72 0.12 19.73
CA SER A 32 -22.29 0.10 19.51
C SER A 32 -21.77 -1.32 19.24
N GLU A 33 -20.72 -1.43 18.44
CA GLU A 33 -20.06 -2.69 18.15
C GLU A 33 -19.55 -3.37 19.44
N CYS A 34 -18.99 -2.59 20.37
CA CYS A 34 -18.54 -3.12 21.66
C CYS A 34 -19.69 -3.78 22.42
N PHE A 35 -20.84 -3.10 22.56
CA PHE A 35 -22.02 -3.68 23.23
C PHE A 35 -22.51 -4.95 22.54
N PHE A 36 -22.55 -4.95 21.20
CA PHE A 36 -22.96 -6.11 20.43
C PHE A 36 -22.06 -7.33 20.73
N PHE A 37 -20.75 -7.15 20.62
CA PHE A 37 -19.82 -8.25 20.85
C PHE A 37 -19.78 -8.68 22.33
N GLU A 38 -19.83 -7.77 23.29
CA GLU A 38 -19.94 -8.12 24.71
C GLU A 38 -21.20 -8.97 24.98
N LYS A 39 -22.31 -8.60 24.36
CA LYS A 39 -23.58 -9.31 24.57
C LYS A 39 -23.61 -10.70 23.95
N PHE A 40 -23.03 -10.86 22.76
CA PHE A 40 -23.16 -12.09 21.97
C PHE A 40 -21.92 -12.98 22.00
N SER A 41 -20.75 -12.49 22.44
CA SER A 41 -19.53 -13.28 22.57
C SER A 41 -19.36 -13.96 23.93
N ASN A 42 -20.09 -13.52 24.96
CA ASN A 42 -20.07 -14.14 26.29
C ASN A 42 -20.64 -15.56 26.24
N ASN A 43 -19.81 -16.58 26.49
CA ASN A 43 -20.10 -18.01 26.56
C ASN A 43 -19.98 -18.83 25.25
N MET A 44 -19.35 -18.32 24.22
CA MET A 44 -18.96 -19.18 23.10
C MET A 44 -17.56 -19.75 23.34
N GLU A 45 -17.45 -21.06 23.48
CA GLU A 45 -16.16 -21.73 23.26
C GLU A 45 -15.78 -21.48 21.79
N CYS A 46 -14.79 -20.62 21.59
CA CYS A 46 -14.34 -20.27 20.25
C CYS A 46 -13.43 -21.39 19.74
N GLU A 47 -13.91 -22.21 18.85
CA GLU A 47 -13.09 -23.27 18.22
C GLU A 47 -11.98 -22.72 17.32
N HIS A 48 -11.88 -21.39 17.13
CA HIS A 48 -10.92 -20.72 16.24
C HIS A 48 -10.79 -21.37 14.84
N SER A 49 -11.77 -22.18 14.42
CA SER A 49 -11.71 -22.96 13.18
C SER A 49 -11.59 -22.07 11.94
N TYR A 50 -12.35 -20.96 11.91
CA TYR A 50 -12.27 -19.99 10.84
C TYR A 50 -10.90 -19.28 10.80
N PHE A 51 -10.42 -18.80 11.96
CA PHE A 51 -9.11 -18.17 12.08
C PHE A 51 -7.99 -19.13 11.65
N ASN A 52 -8.01 -20.37 12.13
CA ASN A 52 -7.02 -21.36 11.77
C ASN A 52 -7.04 -21.71 10.27
N THR A 53 -8.24 -21.75 9.67
CA THR A 53 -8.40 -21.98 8.23
C THR A 53 -7.85 -20.83 7.41
N LEU A 54 -8.17 -19.59 7.80
CA LEU A 54 -7.67 -18.38 7.16
C LEU A 54 -6.15 -18.28 7.29
N ASN A 55 -5.61 -18.51 8.49
CA ASN A 55 -4.18 -18.46 8.75
C ASN A 55 -3.39 -19.50 7.94
N LYS A 56 -3.93 -20.74 7.84
CA LYS A 56 -3.36 -21.75 6.94
C LYS A 56 -3.34 -21.31 5.48
N ALA A 57 -4.39 -20.64 5.01
CA ALA A 57 -4.45 -20.13 3.66
C ALA A 57 -3.45 -19.00 3.44
N LEU A 58 -3.30 -18.08 4.39
CA LEU A 58 -2.31 -17.00 4.35
C LEU A 58 -0.88 -17.54 4.30
N CYS A 59 -0.55 -18.57 5.09
CA CYS A 59 0.76 -19.22 5.05
C CYS A 59 1.09 -19.91 3.72
N GLN A 60 0.11 -20.10 2.84
CA GLN A 60 0.30 -20.67 1.50
C GLN A 60 0.52 -19.61 0.42
N ILE A 61 0.42 -18.34 0.77
CA ILE A 61 0.66 -17.25 -0.18
C ILE A 61 2.16 -17.11 -0.43
N HIS A 62 2.55 -17.18 -1.70
CA HIS A 62 3.92 -17.04 -2.15
C HIS A 62 4.17 -15.60 -2.60
N VAL A 63 4.95 -14.84 -1.83
CA VAL A 63 5.29 -13.44 -2.11
C VAL A 63 6.78 -13.24 -2.40
N ASN A 64 7.63 -14.19 -1.98
CA ASN A 64 9.07 -14.17 -2.28
C ASN A 64 9.32 -14.72 -3.70
N LEU A 65 9.21 -13.83 -4.67
CA LEU A 65 9.28 -14.13 -6.09
C LEU A 65 10.41 -13.32 -6.74
N GLU A 66 10.86 -13.75 -7.91
CA GLU A 66 11.72 -12.93 -8.74
C GLU A 66 10.88 -11.85 -9.42
N LEU A 67 11.02 -10.61 -8.94
CA LEU A 67 10.24 -9.47 -9.41
C LEU A 67 11.14 -8.48 -10.17
N PRO A 68 10.62 -7.77 -11.18
CA PRO A 68 11.32 -6.66 -11.79
C PRO A 68 11.50 -5.51 -10.77
N PHE A 69 12.31 -4.51 -11.12
CA PHE A 69 12.52 -3.33 -10.26
C PHE A 69 11.24 -2.51 -10.20
N SER A 70 10.53 -2.58 -9.08
CA SER A 70 9.18 -2.09 -8.87
C SER A 70 8.93 -1.78 -7.40
N ASN A 71 7.82 -1.13 -7.09
CA ASN A 71 7.39 -0.91 -5.70
C ASN A 71 7.21 -2.26 -4.94
N ALA A 72 6.69 -3.29 -5.61
CA ALA A 72 6.55 -4.62 -5.01
C ALA A 72 7.91 -5.25 -4.69
N TRP A 73 8.90 -5.13 -5.58
CA TRP A 73 10.26 -5.58 -5.30
C TRP A 73 10.89 -4.79 -4.14
N ILE A 74 10.68 -3.47 -4.10
CA ILE A 74 11.17 -2.62 -3.01
C ILE A 74 10.56 -3.05 -1.68
N ALA A 75 9.24 -3.29 -1.64
CA ALA A 75 8.55 -3.81 -0.47
C ALA A 75 9.14 -5.15 -0.02
N GLN A 76 9.37 -6.09 -0.96
CA GLN A 76 9.99 -7.40 -0.68
C GLN A 76 11.38 -7.28 -0.07
N VAL A 77 12.19 -6.31 -0.49
CA VAL A 77 13.58 -6.16 -0.01
C VAL A 77 13.69 -5.34 1.27
N LEU A 78 12.68 -4.50 1.57
CA LEU A 78 12.77 -3.50 2.62
C LEU A 78 11.90 -3.81 3.84
N HIS A 79 10.84 -4.63 3.70
CA HIS A 79 9.85 -4.86 4.76
C HIS A 79 10.46 -5.35 6.08
N ASP A 80 11.48 -6.19 6.02
CA ASP A 80 12.16 -6.80 7.17
C ASP A 80 13.39 -5.99 7.65
N LYS A 81 13.73 -4.89 6.96
CA LYS A 81 14.89 -4.05 7.26
C LYS A 81 14.53 -2.71 7.88
N LEU A 82 13.25 -2.36 7.92
CA LEU A 82 12.82 -1.14 8.59
C LEU A 82 13.10 -1.22 10.08
N PRO A 83 13.63 -0.15 10.70
CA PRO A 83 13.97 -0.17 12.13
C PRO A 83 12.73 -0.42 13.00
N GLU A 84 12.92 -1.20 14.06
CA GLU A 84 11.89 -1.43 15.06
C GLU A 84 11.35 -0.11 15.64
N LYS A 85 10.08 -0.11 16.03
CA LYS A 85 9.36 1.03 16.59
C LYS A 85 9.20 2.21 15.64
N SER A 86 9.54 2.05 14.36
CA SER A 86 9.26 3.06 13.34
C SER A 86 7.76 3.28 13.16
N ILE A 87 7.43 4.43 12.58
CA ILE A 87 6.10 4.71 12.05
C ILE A 87 6.17 4.63 10.53
N VAL A 88 5.23 3.93 9.90
CA VAL A 88 5.13 3.85 8.45
C VAL A 88 3.75 4.33 8.01
N GLN A 89 3.70 5.35 7.19
CA GLN A 89 2.51 5.83 6.52
C GLN A 89 2.53 5.38 5.07
N PHE A 90 1.50 4.69 4.64
CA PHE A 90 1.32 4.30 3.25
C PHE A 90 0.33 5.24 2.57
N SER A 91 0.70 5.75 1.39
CA SER A 91 -0.28 6.35 0.50
C SER A 91 -1.27 5.29 0.04
N ILE A 92 -2.53 5.67 -0.15
CA ILE A 92 -3.57 4.75 -0.62
C ILE A 92 -3.24 4.19 -2.02
N LEU A 93 -4.02 3.22 -2.46
CA LEU A 93 -3.90 2.54 -3.74
C LEU A 93 -2.63 1.68 -3.83
N ASN A 94 -1.79 1.88 -4.84
CA ASN A 94 -0.69 0.96 -5.13
C ASN A 94 0.31 0.79 -3.98
N SER A 95 0.70 1.88 -3.31
CA SER A 95 1.65 1.80 -2.19
C SER A 95 1.13 0.91 -1.07
N LEU A 96 -0.10 1.16 -0.60
CA LEU A 96 -0.72 0.33 0.42
C LEU A 96 -0.92 -1.12 -0.06
N ARG A 97 -1.39 -1.31 -1.31
CA ARG A 97 -1.69 -2.63 -1.88
C ARG A 97 -0.49 -3.55 -1.94
N VAL A 98 0.64 -3.08 -2.47
CA VAL A 98 1.81 -3.95 -2.65
C VAL A 98 2.58 -4.18 -1.37
N TRP A 99 2.61 -3.21 -0.46
CA TRP A 99 3.25 -3.37 0.84
C TRP A 99 2.44 -4.30 1.76
N ASN A 100 1.13 -4.42 1.56
CA ASN A 100 0.28 -5.36 2.30
C ASN A 100 0.54 -6.85 1.94
N PHE A 101 1.38 -7.13 0.96
CA PHE A 101 1.85 -8.49 0.70
C PHE A 101 2.94 -8.96 1.68
N TYR A 102 3.56 -8.06 2.41
CA TYR A 102 4.73 -8.34 3.24
C TYR A 102 4.49 -7.91 4.69
N ASP A 103 4.84 -8.79 5.63
CA ASP A 103 4.71 -8.50 7.06
C ASP A 103 5.84 -7.57 7.50
N LEU A 104 5.50 -6.53 8.23
CA LEU A 104 6.44 -5.67 8.92
C LEU A 104 6.66 -6.18 10.35
N HIS A 105 7.79 -5.77 10.97
CA HIS A 105 8.05 -6.12 12.38
C HIS A 105 6.89 -5.63 13.27
N PRO A 106 6.38 -6.46 14.22
CA PRO A 106 5.20 -6.13 15.03
C PRO A 106 5.29 -4.83 15.85
N SER A 107 6.50 -4.32 16.11
CA SER A 107 6.69 -3.05 16.80
C SER A 107 6.51 -1.82 15.89
N ILE A 108 6.41 -2.00 14.59
CA ILE A 108 6.21 -0.92 13.62
C ILE A 108 4.73 -0.56 13.57
N GLN A 109 4.44 0.73 13.69
CA GLN A 109 3.08 1.25 13.59
C GLN A 109 2.78 1.67 12.16
N CYS A 110 1.76 1.06 11.56
CA CYS A 110 1.38 1.29 10.17
C CYS A 110 0.08 2.09 10.08
N TYR A 111 0.05 3.08 9.20
CA TYR A 111 -1.11 3.95 8.98
C TYR A 111 -1.35 4.17 7.49
N SER A 112 -2.60 4.46 7.14
CA SER A 112 -2.99 4.93 5.81
C SER A 112 -4.28 5.74 5.89
N ASN A 113 -4.39 6.80 5.10
CA ASN A 113 -5.57 7.67 5.07
C ASN A 113 -6.66 7.08 4.17
N VAL A 114 -7.36 6.05 4.63
CA VAL A 114 -8.40 5.36 3.85
C VAL A 114 -9.82 5.82 4.17
N GLY A 115 -10.02 6.60 5.22
CA GLY A 115 -11.34 7.07 5.65
C GLY A 115 -11.97 8.09 4.71
N ALA A 116 -11.15 8.95 4.09
CA ALA A 116 -11.53 9.80 2.97
C ALA A 116 -10.70 9.37 1.76
N PHE A 117 -11.34 8.87 0.71
CA PHE A 117 -10.65 8.23 -0.40
C PHE A 117 -10.04 9.27 -1.34
N GLY A 118 -8.88 9.82 -0.96
CA GLY A 118 -8.08 10.79 -1.71
C GLY A 118 -6.60 10.46 -1.67
N ILE A 119 -5.84 10.86 -2.70
CA ILE A 119 -4.39 10.63 -2.77
C ILE A 119 -3.58 11.69 -2.02
N ASP A 120 -4.21 12.74 -1.59
CA ASP A 120 -3.67 13.86 -0.81
C ASP A 120 -3.70 13.59 0.71
N GLY A 121 -2.98 14.41 1.47
CA GLY A 121 -3.04 14.43 2.92
C GLY A 121 -2.27 13.33 3.67
N GLY A 122 -1.82 12.27 2.98
CA GLY A 122 -1.08 11.19 3.63
C GLY A 122 0.29 11.63 4.14
N MET A 123 1.00 12.44 3.35
CA MET A 123 2.32 12.96 3.72
C MET A 123 2.22 13.99 4.83
N SER A 124 1.28 14.93 4.75
CA SER A 124 1.04 15.91 5.84
C SER A 124 0.62 15.23 7.14
N THR A 125 -0.13 14.13 7.09
CA THR A 125 -0.44 13.30 8.28
C THR A 125 0.83 12.75 8.92
N LEU A 126 1.72 12.11 8.15
CA LEU A 126 2.97 11.59 8.70
C LEU A 126 3.88 12.69 9.24
N ILE A 127 3.96 13.83 8.55
CA ILE A 127 4.74 14.96 9.05
C ILE A 127 4.24 15.40 10.43
N GLY A 128 2.93 15.52 10.61
CA GLY A 128 2.35 15.82 11.91
C GLY A 128 2.74 14.81 12.99
N GLN A 129 2.71 13.51 12.68
CA GLN A 129 3.17 12.46 13.59
C GLN A 129 4.66 12.57 13.89
N SER A 130 5.49 12.83 12.88
CA SER A 130 6.96 12.87 13.01
C SER A 130 7.45 13.97 13.96
N ILE A 131 6.72 15.07 14.08
CA ILE A 131 7.06 16.20 14.96
C ILE A 131 7.06 15.77 16.44
N LEU A 132 6.15 14.88 16.81
CA LEU A 132 5.94 14.41 18.20
C LEU A 132 6.74 13.16 18.55
N GLN A 133 7.54 12.65 17.61
CA GLN A 133 8.26 11.37 17.73
C GLN A 133 9.76 11.57 17.56
N ASP A 134 10.53 10.67 18.16
CA ASP A 134 11.98 10.58 17.91
C ASP A 134 12.34 9.35 17.05
N ASN A 135 11.44 8.38 16.96
CA ASN A 135 11.59 7.24 16.07
C ASN A 135 11.54 7.68 14.59
N LEU A 136 12.15 6.86 13.72
CA LEU A 136 12.09 7.10 12.28
C LEU A 136 10.65 6.96 11.77
N CYS A 137 10.25 7.91 10.93
CA CYS A 137 8.94 7.99 10.33
C CYS A 137 9.08 7.89 8.81
N PHE A 138 8.51 6.84 8.23
CA PHE A 138 8.61 6.51 6.83
C PHE A 138 7.30 6.81 6.09
N MET A 139 7.39 7.52 4.98
CA MET A 139 6.33 7.66 4.00
C MET A 139 6.63 6.79 2.79
N VAL A 140 5.70 5.92 2.40
CA VAL A 140 5.73 5.25 1.11
C VAL A 140 4.63 5.87 0.24
N ILE A 141 5.03 6.53 -0.84
CA ILE A 141 4.15 7.38 -1.62
C ILE A 141 4.46 7.29 -3.11
N GLY A 142 3.42 7.25 -3.93
CA GLY A 142 3.54 7.40 -5.38
C GLY A 142 3.73 8.88 -5.78
N ASP A 143 4.23 9.09 -6.97
CA ASP A 143 4.54 10.41 -7.53
C ASP A 143 3.33 11.34 -7.58
N LEU A 144 2.19 10.91 -8.09
CA LEU A 144 0.99 11.75 -8.13
C LEU A 144 0.57 12.21 -6.73
N ALA A 145 0.51 11.28 -5.77
CA ALA A 145 0.15 11.61 -4.41
C ALA A 145 1.16 12.55 -3.75
N PHE A 146 2.46 12.38 -4.04
CA PHE A 146 3.51 13.27 -3.58
C PHE A 146 3.31 14.69 -4.12
N TYR A 147 3.10 14.86 -5.43
CA TYR A 147 2.95 16.19 -6.03
C TYR A 147 1.66 16.90 -5.63
N TYR A 148 0.59 16.15 -5.30
CA TYR A 148 -0.62 16.74 -4.73
C TYR A 148 -0.41 17.31 -3.33
N ASP A 149 0.48 16.73 -2.52
CA ASP A 149 0.75 17.14 -1.12
C ASP A 149 2.18 17.69 -0.91
N MET A 150 2.88 18.01 -2.00
CA MET A 150 4.31 18.38 -1.97
C MET A 150 4.61 19.60 -1.10
N ASN A 151 3.67 20.53 -0.94
CA ASN A 151 3.86 21.72 -0.13
C ASN A 151 4.02 21.39 1.37
N SER A 152 3.54 20.24 1.81
CA SER A 152 3.63 19.81 3.21
C SER A 152 5.09 19.65 3.68
N ILE A 153 6.03 19.28 2.79
CA ILE A 153 7.46 19.17 3.15
C ILE A 153 8.16 20.52 3.30
N GLY A 154 7.51 21.62 2.93
CA GLY A 154 8.05 22.99 3.07
C GLY A 154 7.81 23.64 4.43
N ILE A 155 7.20 22.95 5.41
CA ILE A 155 6.96 23.54 6.73
C ILE A 155 8.22 23.60 7.58
N ARG A 156 8.28 24.60 8.49
CA ARG A 156 9.45 24.88 9.35
C ARG A 156 9.84 23.78 10.32
N HIS A 157 8.93 22.86 10.64
CA HIS A 157 9.06 21.91 11.73
C HIS A 157 9.43 20.50 11.30
N ILE A 158 9.90 20.33 10.06
CA ILE A 158 10.40 19.04 9.58
C ILE A 158 11.61 18.61 10.41
N LYS A 159 11.53 17.40 10.98
CA LYS A 159 12.61 16.78 11.76
C LYS A 159 13.47 15.87 10.88
N ASN A 160 14.67 15.61 11.36
CA ASN A 160 15.61 14.70 10.70
C ASN A 160 15.23 13.21 10.75
N ASN A 161 14.18 12.85 11.49
CA ASN A 161 13.63 11.49 11.56
C ASN A 161 12.68 11.14 10.40
N LEU A 162 12.35 12.10 9.52
CA LEU A 162 11.44 11.87 8.39
C LEU A 162 12.17 11.23 7.21
N ARG A 163 11.56 10.20 6.64
CA ARG A 163 12.01 9.45 5.47
C ARG A 163 10.87 9.35 4.46
N ILE A 164 11.10 9.81 3.24
CA ILE A 164 10.12 9.72 2.16
C ILE A 164 10.68 8.78 1.10
N LEU A 165 10.04 7.63 0.91
CA LEU A 165 10.25 6.73 -0.21
C LEU A 165 9.23 7.09 -1.29
N LEU A 166 9.69 7.81 -2.29
CA LEU A 166 8.89 8.27 -3.41
C LEU A 166 9.05 7.30 -4.58
N ILE A 167 7.97 6.61 -4.93
CA ILE A 167 7.91 5.72 -6.09
C ILE A 167 7.43 6.53 -7.29
N ASN A 168 8.35 6.81 -8.19
CA ASN A 168 8.07 7.57 -9.40
C ASN A 168 7.97 6.63 -10.61
N ASN A 169 6.75 6.31 -10.99
CA ASN A 169 6.42 5.56 -12.20
C ASN A 169 5.84 6.47 -13.32
N ASN A 170 5.97 7.79 -13.12
CA ASN A 170 5.51 8.84 -14.03
C ASN A 170 3.99 8.84 -14.26
N GLY A 171 3.19 8.40 -13.26
CA GLY A 171 1.74 8.44 -13.41
C GLY A 171 0.94 7.60 -12.43
N GLY A 172 -0.33 7.40 -12.77
CA GLY A 172 -1.29 6.62 -11.98
C GLY A 172 -1.31 5.15 -12.36
N ILE A 173 -0.46 4.31 -11.79
CA ILE A 173 -0.39 2.87 -12.10
C ILE A 173 -1.72 2.14 -11.84
N GLU A 174 -2.58 2.65 -10.95
CA GLU A 174 -3.88 2.07 -10.64
C GLU A 174 -4.74 1.84 -11.89
N PHE A 175 -4.63 2.73 -12.86
CA PHE A 175 -5.37 2.64 -14.11
C PHE A 175 -4.86 1.53 -15.03
N LYS A 176 -3.60 1.11 -14.90
CA LYS A 176 -3.03 -0.02 -15.64
C LYS A 176 -3.53 -1.38 -15.11
N TYR A 177 -3.84 -1.47 -13.81
CA TYR A 177 -4.41 -2.69 -13.21
C TYR A 177 -5.86 -2.92 -13.61
N SER A 178 -6.60 -1.87 -13.94
CA SER A 178 -8.05 -1.94 -14.15
C SER A 178 -8.47 -2.55 -15.49
N LYS A 179 -7.59 -2.99 -16.38
CA LYS A 179 -7.90 -3.59 -17.70
C LYS A 179 -8.98 -2.84 -18.52
N VAL A 180 -9.21 -1.60 -18.18
CA VAL A 180 -10.07 -0.70 -18.96
C VAL A 180 -9.22 -0.21 -20.11
N ASP A 181 -9.41 -0.82 -21.27
CA ASP A 181 -8.80 -0.36 -22.51
C ASP A 181 -9.44 0.97 -22.88
N ASN A 182 -8.84 2.03 -22.40
CA ASN A 182 -9.39 3.36 -22.61
C ASN A 182 -8.24 4.31 -22.96
N GLN A 183 -8.01 4.48 -24.25
CA GLN A 183 -7.02 5.43 -24.77
C GLN A 183 -7.22 6.86 -24.24
N ASP A 184 -8.43 7.19 -23.80
CA ASP A 184 -8.74 8.48 -23.22
C ASP A 184 -8.30 8.61 -21.76
N MET A 185 -8.10 7.51 -21.02
CA MET A 185 -7.63 7.57 -19.63
C MET A 185 -6.23 8.20 -19.54
N ASP A 186 -5.33 7.85 -20.45
CA ASP A 186 -3.98 8.41 -20.48
C ASP A 186 -3.96 9.92 -20.83
N ARG A 187 -5.06 10.43 -21.42
CA ARG A 187 -5.17 11.84 -21.82
C ARG A 187 -5.82 12.74 -20.78
N TYR A 188 -6.76 12.22 -19.99
CA TYR A 188 -7.64 13.02 -19.14
C TYR A 188 -7.43 12.83 -17.65
N ILE A 189 -6.85 11.72 -17.25
CA ILE A 189 -6.47 11.49 -15.85
C ILE A 189 -5.05 11.96 -15.73
N ALA A 190 -4.69 12.66 -14.66
CA ALA A 190 -3.35 13.14 -14.36
C ALA A 190 -2.36 11.97 -14.21
N ALA A 191 -2.35 11.12 -15.21
CA ALA A 191 -1.76 9.81 -15.20
C ALA A 191 -0.36 9.81 -15.81
N GLY A 192 0.11 10.92 -16.32
CA GLY A 192 1.44 10.92 -16.92
C GLY A 192 2.00 12.31 -17.15
N ASN A 193 3.30 12.35 -17.46
CA ASN A 193 4.03 13.54 -17.85
C ASN A 193 3.99 14.72 -16.85
N HIS A 194 3.98 14.42 -15.57
CA HIS A 194 4.16 15.40 -14.51
C HIS A 194 5.63 15.85 -14.39
N PHE A 195 6.03 16.40 -13.27
CA PHE A 195 7.42 16.82 -13.02
C PHE A 195 8.40 15.65 -13.14
N LYS A 196 9.57 15.89 -13.73
CA LYS A 196 10.56 14.83 -13.97
C LYS A 196 11.07 14.17 -12.68
N ASN A 197 11.29 14.98 -11.63
CA ASN A 197 11.75 14.49 -10.32
C ASN A 197 11.44 15.51 -9.21
N ALA A 198 11.55 15.05 -7.96
CA ALA A 198 11.33 15.86 -6.77
C ALA A 198 12.58 16.59 -6.26
N GLN A 199 13.75 16.44 -6.91
CA GLN A 199 15.05 16.88 -6.39
C GLN A 199 15.09 18.37 -6.01
N GLY A 200 14.65 19.22 -6.90
CA GLY A 200 14.72 20.69 -6.69
C GLY A 200 13.88 21.11 -5.48
N TRP A 201 12.69 20.59 -5.35
CA TRP A 201 11.81 20.90 -4.23
C TRP A 201 12.29 20.28 -2.91
N ALA A 202 12.66 19.01 -2.92
CA ALA A 202 13.19 18.33 -1.73
C ALA A 202 14.43 19.05 -1.18
N THR A 203 15.38 19.43 -2.05
CA THR A 203 16.60 20.17 -1.67
C THR A 203 16.26 21.55 -1.11
N THR A 204 15.34 22.27 -1.75
CA THR A 204 14.88 23.59 -1.27
C THR A 204 14.23 23.49 0.12
N CYS A 205 13.53 22.38 0.40
CA CYS A 205 12.92 22.12 1.69
C CYS A 205 13.89 21.52 2.73
N GLY A 206 15.18 21.39 2.43
CA GLY A 206 16.22 20.95 3.37
C GLY A 206 16.36 19.42 3.49
N PHE A 207 15.81 18.66 2.55
CA PHE A 207 15.99 17.19 2.51
C PHE A 207 17.32 16.83 1.83
N LYS A 208 17.97 15.78 2.37
CA LYS A 208 18.95 15.02 1.60
C LYS A 208 18.19 14.27 0.51
N TYR A 209 18.40 14.66 -0.73
CA TYR A 209 17.80 13.94 -1.87
C TYR A 209 18.73 12.83 -2.35
N VAL A 210 18.16 11.66 -2.56
CA VAL A 210 18.84 10.47 -3.12
C VAL A 210 17.91 9.85 -4.16
N SER A 211 18.47 9.23 -5.19
CA SER A 211 17.66 8.54 -6.20
C SER A 211 18.25 7.20 -6.60
N ALA A 212 17.38 6.31 -7.12
CA ALA A 212 17.77 5.03 -7.69
C ALA A 212 16.89 4.72 -8.92
N VAL A 213 17.52 4.14 -9.96
CA VAL A 213 16.85 3.78 -11.22
C VAL A 213 16.90 2.27 -11.49
N ASN A 214 17.54 1.50 -10.62
CA ASN A 214 17.67 0.04 -10.70
C ASN A 214 17.93 -0.57 -9.32
N LYS A 215 17.94 -1.90 -9.24
CA LYS A 215 18.13 -2.67 -8.02
C LYS A 215 19.48 -2.41 -7.34
N GLU A 216 20.52 -2.31 -8.13
CA GLU A 216 21.91 -2.09 -7.65
C GLU A 216 22.02 -0.74 -6.93
N GLN A 217 21.59 0.32 -7.57
CA GLN A 217 21.60 1.67 -6.99
C GLN A 217 20.71 1.75 -5.74
N PHE A 218 19.54 1.11 -5.78
CA PHE A 218 18.66 1.04 -4.60
C PHE A 218 19.38 0.37 -3.42
N CYS A 219 20.02 -0.78 -3.64
CA CYS A 219 20.76 -1.49 -2.60
C CYS A 219 21.92 -0.68 -2.02
N GLU A 220 22.57 0.17 -2.82
CA GLU A 220 23.65 1.05 -2.38
C GLU A 220 23.15 2.15 -1.42
N VAL A 221 22.00 2.75 -1.73
CA VAL A 221 21.50 3.93 -0.98
C VAL A 221 20.56 3.60 0.17
N VAL A 222 19.91 2.44 0.14
CA VAL A 222 18.86 2.10 1.11
C VAL A 222 19.38 2.00 2.54
N GLN A 223 20.63 1.58 2.74
CA GLN A 223 21.22 1.46 4.07
C GLN A 223 21.32 2.82 4.79
N ASP A 224 21.66 3.88 4.07
CA ASP A 224 21.64 5.24 4.62
C ASP A 224 20.22 5.76 4.84
N PHE A 225 19.29 5.37 3.98
CA PHE A 225 17.89 5.78 4.08
C PHE A 225 17.21 5.29 5.36
N ILE A 226 17.49 4.05 5.78
CA ILE A 226 16.86 3.43 6.96
C ILE A 226 17.58 3.73 8.29
N ARG A 227 18.67 4.51 8.27
CA ARG A 227 19.45 4.87 9.46
C ARG A 227 19.17 6.29 9.93
N PRO A 228 19.47 6.61 11.21
CA PRO A 228 19.48 8.00 11.66
C PRO A 228 20.39 8.88 10.81
N SER A 229 19.93 10.10 10.56
CA SER A 229 20.64 11.08 9.75
C SER A 229 20.52 12.48 10.38
N SER A 230 21.40 13.38 10.03
CA SER A 230 21.33 14.79 10.46
C SER A 230 20.24 15.59 9.72
N GLN A 231 19.74 15.05 8.60
CA GLN A 231 18.71 15.68 7.76
C GLN A 231 17.58 14.67 7.46
N PRO A 232 16.35 15.12 7.19
CA PRO A 232 15.33 14.28 6.57
C PRO A 232 15.83 13.80 5.19
N ILE A 233 15.38 12.62 4.76
CA ILE A 233 15.82 12.03 3.49
C ILE A 233 14.60 11.77 2.60
N LEU A 234 14.69 12.21 1.33
CA LEU A 234 13.81 11.80 0.26
C LEU A 234 14.57 10.89 -0.69
N LEU A 235 14.17 9.63 -0.75
CA LEU A 235 14.65 8.65 -1.70
C LEU A 235 13.61 8.49 -2.81
N GLU A 236 13.93 9.00 -4.00
CA GLU A 236 13.09 8.88 -5.19
C GLU A 236 13.56 7.69 -6.03
N VAL A 237 12.64 6.76 -6.29
CA VAL A 237 12.92 5.55 -7.05
C VAL A 237 12.15 5.59 -8.36
N PHE A 238 12.88 5.56 -9.46
CA PHE A 238 12.28 5.57 -10.79
C PHE A 238 12.04 4.14 -11.27
N VAL A 239 10.79 3.80 -11.44
CA VAL A 239 10.35 2.49 -11.92
C VAL A 239 9.51 2.66 -13.17
N SER A 240 9.44 1.63 -14.03
CA SER A 240 8.56 1.69 -15.18
C SER A 240 7.15 1.22 -14.80
N ASP A 241 6.13 1.76 -15.46
CA ASP A 241 4.74 1.33 -15.30
C ASP A 241 4.52 -0.13 -15.73
N LEU A 242 5.31 -0.60 -16.71
CA LEU A 242 5.28 -1.99 -17.16
C LEU A 242 5.84 -2.94 -16.10
N ASP A 243 6.98 -2.58 -15.47
CA ASP A 243 7.57 -3.39 -14.39
C ASP A 243 6.69 -3.42 -13.14
N GLU A 244 6.03 -2.31 -12.83
CA GLU A 244 5.03 -2.25 -11.75
C GLU A 244 3.87 -3.22 -12.01
N ALA A 245 3.31 -3.21 -13.23
CA ALA A 245 2.21 -4.09 -13.61
C ALA A 245 2.64 -5.57 -13.64
N ASP A 246 3.82 -5.86 -14.19
CA ASP A 246 4.37 -7.23 -14.26
C ASP A 246 4.64 -7.80 -12.86
N ALA A 247 5.21 -7.00 -11.97
CA ALA A 247 5.45 -7.42 -10.58
C ALA A 247 4.15 -7.77 -9.85
N TYR A 248 3.13 -6.93 -9.97
CA TYR A 248 1.82 -7.18 -9.36
C TYR A 248 1.15 -8.43 -9.96
N ASP A 249 1.11 -8.52 -11.28
CA ASP A 249 0.54 -9.68 -11.97
C ASP A 249 1.29 -10.98 -11.61
N THR A 250 2.61 -10.94 -11.48
CA THR A 250 3.43 -12.09 -11.08
C THR A 250 3.03 -12.61 -9.69
N ILE A 251 2.85 -11.71 -8.70
CA ILE A 251 2.40 -12.10 -7.36
C ILE A 251 1.00 -12.69 -7.41
N VAL A 252 0.07 -12.02 -8.09
CA VAL A 252 -1.33 -12.46 -8.18
C VAL A 252 -1.46 -13.79 -8.90
N GLU A 253 -0.80 -13.96 -10.05
CA GLU A 253 -0.86 -15.20 -10.85
C GLU A 253 -0.22 -16.39 -10.11
N SER A 254 0.85 -16.17 -9.34
CA SER A 254 1.51 -17.21 -8.55
C SER A 254 0.60 -17.76 -7.44
N ASN A 255 -0.36 -16.97 -6.98
CA ASN A 255 -1.26 -17.31 -5.90
C ASN A 255 -2.68 -17.68 -6.35
N LYS A 256 -2.96 -17.67 -7.65
CA LYS A 256 -4.27 -18.11 -8.16
C LYS A 256 -4.48 -19.61 -7.93
N PRO A 257 -5.68 -20.05 -7.56
CA PRO A 257 -6.01 -21.46 -7.45
C PRO A 257 -5.67 -22.21 -8.73
N LYS A 258 -4.98 -23.34 -8.62
CA LYS A 258 -4.61 -24.21 -9.75
C LYS A 258 -5.84 -24.96 -10.26
N THR A 259 -6.77 -24.28 -10.90
CA THR A 259 -7.87 -24.96 -11.61
C THR A 259 -7.42 -25.39 -13.00
N MET A 260 -7.99 -26.48 -13.54
CA MET A 260 -7.68 -26.95 -14.92
C MET A 260 -7.82 -25.83 -15.95
N LYS A 261 -8.80 -24.93 -15.79
CA LYS A 261 -9.02 -23.78 -16.65
C LYS A 261 -7.85 -22.78 -16.61
N ASN A 262 -7.23 -22.60 -15.43
CA ASN A 262 -6.08 -21.71 -15.26
C ASN A 262 -4.78 -22.34 -15.80
N LEU A 263 -4.62 -23.67 -15.70
CA LEU A 263 -3.48 -24.39 -16.29
C LEU A 263 -3.50 -24.32 -17.83
N VAL A 264 -4.66 -24.51 -18.44
CA VAL A 264 -4.84 -24.37 -19.90
C VAL A 264 -4.57 -22.95 -20.39
N LYS A 265 -5.05 -21.94 -19.64
CA LYS A 265 -4.81 -20.53 -19.97
C LYS A 265 -3.34 -20.12 -19.88
N LYS A 266 -2.60 -20.69 -18.92
CA LYS A 266 -1.14 -20.47 -18.77
C LYS A 266 -0.34 -21.15 -19.89
N ALA A 267 -0.75 -22.37 -20.28
CA ALA A 267 -0.14 -23.09 -21.40
C ALA A 267 -0.34 -22.34 -22.74
N LEU A 268 -1.55 -21.82 -22.99
CA LEU A 268 -1.84 -21.03 -24.19
C LEU A 268 -1.09 -19.71 -24.25
N LYS A 269 -0.91 -19.01 -23.12
CA LYS A 269 -0.09 -17.77 -23.06
C LYS A 269 1.41 -18.03 -23.29
N GLY A 270 1.91 -19.24 -22.99
CA GLY A 270 3.30 -19.64 -23.23
C GLY A 270 3.59 -20.01 -24.70
N ILE A 271 2.55 -20.25 -25.50
CA ILE A 271 2.67 -20.60 -26.92
C ILE A 271 2.60 -19.34 -27.83
N ILE A 272 2.08 -18.23 -27.30
CA ILE A 272 1.87 -16.96 -28.04
C ILE A 272 3.03 -15.94 -27.79
N LYS A 273 4.03 -16.29 -26.98
CA LYS A 273 5.30 -15.59 -26.89
C LYS A 273 6.33 -16.33 -27.76
#